data_a7ceeb4b60ec6fe682e418b87bc610cc
#
_entry.id   a7ceeb4b60ec6fe682e418b87bc610cc
#
_cell.length_a   1.000
_cell.length_b   1.000
_cell.length_c   1.000
_cell.angle_alpha   90.00
_cell.angle_beta   90.00
_cell.angle_gamma   90.00
#
_symmetry.space_group_name_H-M   'P 1'
#
loop_
_entity.id
_entity.type
_entity.pdbx_description
1 polymer ?
#
loop_
_entity_poly.entity_id
_entity_poly.type
_entity_poly.pdbx_seq_one_letter_code
_entity_poly.pdbx_strand_id
1 'polypeptide(L)' 'MTTGKEKTSLNQTIVIGSQTYAQKARRALASAGIRGRLIQLEDKESRGCVYGLELPEADYLSAVAILRREGISYRGSL' A
#
# COMPACT_ATOMS: atom_id res chain seq x y z
N MET A 1 -13.23 -21.01 -14.81
CA MET A 1 -12.96 -20.57 -14.56
C MET A 1 -12.60 -20.15 -13.94
N THR A 2 -12.71 -19.93 -13.85
CA THR A 2 -12.46 -19.42 -13.27
C THR A 2 -11.88 -18.85 -12.89
N THR A 3 -11.73 -18.92 -13.02
CA THR A 3 -11.19 -18.44 -12.69
C THR A 3 -10.63 -17.54 -12.56
N GLY A 4 -10.59 -17.47 -13.12
CA GLY A 4 -9.95 -16.40 -13.27
C GLY A 4 -9.91 -15.50 -12.25
N LYS A 5 -10.49 -15.37 -11.72
CA LYS A 5 -10.54 -14.58 -10.82
C LYS A 5 -9.52 -14.66 -9.94
N GLU A 6 -9.08 -15.55 -9.86
CA GLU A 6 -8.23 -15.64 -8.98
C GLU A 6 -7.07 -14.99 -9.22
N LYS A 7 -6.71 -14.89 -10.25
CA LYS A 7 -5.62 -14.29 -10.50
C LYS A 7 -5.66 -12.97 -10.16
N THR A 8 -6.63 -12.51 -10.12
CA THR A 8 -6.74 -11.18 -9.78
C THR A 8 -6.43 -10.95 -8.38
N SER A 9 -6.05 -11.94 -7.68
CA SER A 9 -5.72 -11.75 -6.30
C SER A 9 -4.29 -11.28 -6.10
N LEU A 10 -3.59 -10.92 -7.14
CA LEU A 10 -2.26 -10.39 -6.98
C LEU A 10 -2.33 -9.03 -6.32
N ASN A 11 -1.61 -8.88 -5.24
CA ASN A 11 -1.57 -7.64 -4.51
C ASN A 11 -0.16 -7.12 -4.42
N GLN A 12 -0.05 -5.82 -4.30
CA GLN A 12 1.23 -5.16 -4.07
C GLN A 12 1.20 -4.54 -2.69
N THR A 13 2.34 -4.53 -2.03
CA THR A 13 2.44 -3.89 -0.74
C THR A 13 3.40 -2.72 -0.86
N ILE A 14 2.92 -1.53 -0.53
CA ILE A 14 3.75 -0.34 -0.54
C ILE A 14 4.20 -0.09 0.88
N VAL A 15 5.51 -0.06 1.08
CA VAL A 15 6.07 0.13 2.41
C VAL A 15 6.20 1.60 2.69
N ILE A 16 5.55 2.07 3.73
CA ILE A 16 5.54 3.49 4.04
C ILE A 16 6.39 3.82 5.25
N GLY A 17 6.41 2.94 6.22
CA GLY A 17 7.26 3.14 7.38
C GLY A 17 6.49 3.63 8.58
N SER A 18 6.04 4.86 8.56
CA SER A 18 5.37 5.46 9.70
C SER A 18 3.90 5.10 9.73
N GLN A 19 3.38 4.79 10.91
CA GLN A 19 1.97 4.49 11.05
C GLN A 19 1.12 5.69 10.69
N THR A 20 1.56 6.87 11.08
CA THR A 20 0.80 8.08 10.80
C THR A 20 0.67 8.31 9.30
N TYR A 21 1.77 8.17 8.58
CA TYR A 21 1.72 8.38 7.15
C TYR A 21 1.03 7.24 6.43
N ALA A 22 1.13 6.02 6.97
CA ALA A 22 0.42 4.91 6.35
C ALA A 22 -1.09 5.10 6.46
N GLN A 23 -1.56 5.62 7.60
CA GLN A 23 -2.98 5.88 7.75
C GLN A 23 -3.42 7.03 6.86
N LYS A 24 -2.58 8.06 6.73
CA LYS A 24 -2.90 9.16 5.86
C LYS A 24 -2.98 8.67 4.42
N ALA A 25 -2.06 7.82 4.02
CA ALA A 25 -2.06 7.27 2.68
C ALA A 25 -3.32 6.44 2.44
N ARG A 26 -3.70 5.64 3.42
CA ARG A 26 -4.88 4.82 3.25
C ARG A 26 -6.13 5.67 3.02
N ARG A 27 -6.23 6.77 3.76
CA ARG A 27 -7.37 7.66 3.59
C ARG A 27 -7.36 8.32 2.22
N ALA A 28 -6.19 8.75 1.78
CA ALA A 28 -6.10 9.38 0.47
C ALA A 28 -6.50 8.43 -0.64
N LEU A 29 -6.07 7.17 -0.52
CA LEU A 29 -6.42 6.17 -1.51
C LEU A 29 -7.91 5.87 -1.46
N ALA A 30 -8.47 5.78 -0.27
CA ALA A 30 -9.89 5.49 -0.14
C ALA A 30 -10.72 6.58 -0.79
N SER A 31 -10.29 7.84 -0.68
CA SER A 31 -10.99 8.94 -1.32
C SER A 31 -10.99 8.80 -2.83
N ALA A 32 -10.02 8.11 -3.38
CA ALA A 32 -9.94 7.87 -4.81
C ALA A 32 -10.55 6.54 -5.21
N GLY A 33 -11.19 5.85 -4.28
CA GLY A 33 -11.81 4.58 -4.58
C GLY A 33 -10.88 3.39 -4.56
N ILE A 34 -9.68 3.55 -4.01
CA ILE A 34 -8.71 2.48 -3.94
C ILE A 34 -8.72 1.89 -2.54
N ARG A 35 -8.92 0.59 -2.45
CA ARG A 35 -8.94 -0.07 -1.16
C ARG A 35 -7.57 -0.53 -0.78
N GLY A 36 -6.96 0.16 0.18
CA GLY A 36 -5.70 -0.25 0.71
C GLY A 36 -5.88 -0.80 2.10
N ARG A 37 -5.18 -1.89 2.40
CA ARG A 37 -5.25 -2.49 3.72
C ARG A 37 -3.97 -2.16 4.46
N LEU A 38 -4.13 -1.59 5.65
CA LEU A 38 -2.98 -1.25 6.47
C LEU A 38 -2.43 -2.53 7.09
N ILE A 39 -1.15 -2.76 6.89
CA ILE A 39 -0.51 -3.94 7.46
C ILE A 39 0.76 -3.51 8.20
N GLN A 40 1.13 -4.30 9.17
CA GLN A 40 2.32 -4.08 9.96
C GLN A 40 3.36 -5.09 9.53
N LEU A 41 4.55 -4.60 9.22
CA LEU A 41 5.62 -5.44 8.74
C LEU A 41 6.78 -5.41 9.73
N GLU A 42 7.50 -6.51 9.82
CA GLU A 42 8.67 -6.55 10.64
C GLU A 42 9.86 -6.11 9.82
N ASP A 43 10.69 -5.25 10.40
CA ASP A 43 11.89 -4.82 9.72
C ASP A 43 13.05 -5.12 10.63
N LYS A 44 13.78 -6.15 10.33
CA LYS A 44 14.86 -6.58 11.20
C LYS A 44 15.97 -5.56 11.28
N GLU A 45 16.19 -4.84 10.21
CA GLU A 45 17.28 -3.90 10.20
C GLU A 45 16.99 -2.67 11.02
N SER A 46 15.75 -2.22 11.03
CA SER A 46 15.42 -1.04 11.81
C SER A 46 14.98 -1.38 13.21
N ARG A 47 14.97 -2.68 13.54
CA ARG A 47 14.58 -3.12 14.86
C ARG A 47 13.24 -2.68 15.27
N GLY A 48 12.36 -2.53 14.37
CA GLY A 48 11.02 -2.12 14.70
C GLY A 48 10.08 -2.60 13.66
N CYS A 49 8.87 -2.07 13.74
CA CYS A 49 7.85 -2.40 12.79
C CYS A 49 7.70 -1.26 11.83
N VAL A 50 7.48 -1.58 10.59
CA VAL A 50 7.13 -0.57 9.61
C VAL A 50 5.73 -0.89 9.13
N TYR A 51 5.07 0.08 8.59
CA TYR A 51 3.71 -0.09 8.13
C TYR A 51 3.67 0.02 6.63
N GLY A 52 2.75 -0.70 6.04
CA GLY A 52 2.58 -0.68 4.61
C GLY A 52 1.12 -0.76 4.25
N LEU A 53 0.84 -0.61 2.97
CA LEU A 53 -0.50 -0.74 2.45
C LEU A 53 -0.52 -1.82 1.41
N GLU A 54 -1.42 -2.77 1.57
CA GLU A 54 -1.62 -3.82 0.59
C GLU A 54 -2.81 -3.45 -0.26
N LEU A 55 -2.63 -3.47 -1.57
CA LEU A 55 -3.69 -3.08 -2.48
C LEU A 55 -3.59 -3.90 -3.75
N PRO A 56 -4.65 -3.94 -4.54
CA PRO A 56 -4.61 -4.68 -5.79
C PRO A 56 -3.54 -4.14 -6.72
N GLU A 57 -2.88 -5.03 -7.40
CA GLU A 57 -1.82 -4.63 -8.30
C GLU A 57 -2.33 -3.66 -9.37
N ALA A 58 -3.55 -3.84 -9.80
CA ALA A 58 -4.11 -2.97 -10.82
C ALA A 58 -4.19 -1.52 -10.37
N ASP A 59 -4.22 -1.28 -9.05
CA ASP A 59 -4.32 0.06 -8.52
C ASP A 59 -2.97 0.63 -8.12
N TYR A 60 -1.90 -0.13 -8.33
CA TYR A 60 -0.60 0.27 -7.80
C TYR A 60 -0.13 1.61 -8.37
N LEU A 61 -0.17 1.77 -9.68
CA LEU A 61 0.32 3.00 -10.29
C LEU A 61 -0.51 4.20 -9.87
N SER A 62 -1.83 4.03 -9.80
CA SER A 62 -2.68 5.11 -9.35
C SER A 62 -2.38 5.46 -7.89
N ALA A 63 -2.14 4.45 -7.09
CA ALA A 63 -1.84 4.67 -5.68
C ALA A 63 -0.54 5.45 -5.52
N VAL A 64 0.48 5.06 -6.28
CA VAL A 64 1.77 5.75 -6.19
C VAL A 64 1.61 7.21 -6.59
N ALA A 65 0.84 7.49 -7.63
CA ALA A 65 0.62 8.85 -8.05
C ALA A 65 -0.05 9.68 -6.96
N ILE A 66 -1.01 9.06 -6.27
CA ILE A 66 -1.70 9.75 -5.19
C ILE A 66 -0.76 10.02 -4.03
N LEU A 67 0.08 9.06 -3.68
CA LEU A 67 1.03 9.25 -2.59
C LEU A 67 1.99 10.38 -2.91
N ARG A 68 2.44 10.45 -4.15
CA ARG A 68 3.34 11.52 -4.53
C ARG A 68 2.65 12.89 -4.45
N ARG A 69 1.39 12.93 -4.88
CA ARG A 69 0.66 14.18 -4.83
C ARG A 69 0.45 14.62 -3.39
N GLU A 70 0.26 13.68 -2.48
CA GLU A 70 0.04 14.01 -1.08
C GLU A 70 1.34 14.21 -0.31
N GLY A 71 2.47 14.05 -0.95
CA GLY A 71 3.74 14.25 -0.26
C GLY A 71 4.09 13.14 0.69
N ILE A 72 3.57 11.94 0.47
CA ILE A 72 3.84 10.81 1.34
C ILE A 72 4.98 10.00 0.76
N SER A 73 6.03 9.84 1.53
CA SER A 73 7.17 9.04 1.10
C SER A 73 6.86 7.56 1.23
N TYR A 74 7.38 6.78 0.32
CA TYR A 74 7.23 5.33 0.39
C TYR A 74 8.50 4.69 -0.10
N ARG A 75 8.70 3.43 0.31
CA ARG A 75 9.96 2.76 0.00
C ARG A 75 9.82 1.78 -1.15
N GLY A 76 8.75 1.82 -1.87
CA GLY A 76 8.56 0.89 -2.95
C GLY A 76 7.68 -0.26 -2.50
N SER A 77 7.66 -1.34 -3.28
CA SER A 77 6.79 -2.45 -2.97
C SER A 77 7.61 -3.68 -2.63
N LEU A 78 6.98 -4.57 -1.91
CA LEU A 78 7.59 -5.84 -1.56
C LEU A 78 7.38 -6.87 -2.66
#